data_8074517669fc9ce156688207a530a313
#
_entry.id   8074517669fc9ce156688207a530a313
#
_cell.length_a   1.000
_cell.length_b   1.000
_cell.length_c   1.000
_cell.angle_alpha   90.00
_cell.angle_beta   90.00
_cell.angle_gamma   90.00
#
_symmetry.space_group_name_H-M   'P 1'
#
loop_
_entity.id
_entity.type
_entity.pdbx_description
1 polymer ?
#
loop_
_entity_poly.entity_id
_entity_poly.type
_entity_poly.pdbx_seq_one_letter_code
_entity_poly.pdbx_strand_id
1 'polypeptide(L)'
;MIGNITPTLPDKLYGYLRPGAPALMLTTGIDAYPTSAYTWVVSLDHKRLRFGVDVGGSAMTNLDRSGQASLQIIGPGDVSYLVKGRSRRIKERIDASAPASIMLYEMDVMGAKDQSWTGVSTTALMYEWPAEQREAMLMMEQAVYAEMRDFAA
;
A
#
# COMPACT_ATOMS: atom_id res chain seq x y z
N MET A 1 5.34 -17.20 17.43
CA MET A 1 4.78 -16.06 18.18
C MET A 1 3.49 -15.59 17.52
N ILE A 2 2.47 -15.34 18.31
CA ILE A 2 1.24 -14.73 17.80
C ILE A 2 1.46 -13.24 17.81
N GLY A 3 1.46 -12.62 16.64
CA GLY A 3 1.61 -11.17 16.51
C GLY A 3 0.40 -10.42 17.05
N ASN A 4 0.65 -9.25 17.63
CA ASN A 4 -0.42 -8.36 18.07
C ASN A 4 -1.20 -7.82 16.88
N ILE A 5 -2.52 -7.86 17.00
CA ILE A 5 -3.43 -7.24 16.03
C ILE A 5 -4.08 -6.03 16.70
N THR A 6 -3.93 -4.87 16.06
CA THR A 6 -4.57 -3.63 16.52
C THR A 6 -5.63 -3.20 15.50
N PRO A 7 -6.71 -2.54 15.94
CA PRO A 7 -7.76 -2.08 15.02
C PRO A 7 -7.35 -0.88 14.18
N THR A 8 -6.24 -0.23 14.52
CA THR A 8 -5.73 0.95 13.84
C THR A 8 -4.24 0.79 13.56
N LEU A 9 -3.67 1.66 12.73
CA LEU A 9 -2.24 1.66 12.46
C LEU A 9 -1.48 2.10 13.72
N PRO A 10 -0.52 1.29 14.22
CA PRO A 10 0.39 1.76 15.27
C PRO A 10 1.21 2.97 14.79
N ASP A 11 1.66 3.80 15.73
CA ASP A 11 2.40 5.03 15.41
C ASP A 11 3.61 4.78 14.52
N LYS A 12 4.35 3.71 14.78
CA LYS A 12 5.51 3.34 13.99
C LYS A 12 5.15 3.07 12.53
N LEU A 13 4.08 2.33 12.29
CA LEU A 13 3.61 2.02 10.95
C LEU A 13 3.03 3.25 10.26
N TYR A 14 2.23 4.02 10.98
CA TYR A 14 1.70 5.29 10.48
C TYR A 14 2.83 6.21 10.02
N GLY A 15 3.85 6.38 10.83
CA GLY A 15 5.00 7.23 10.51
C GLY A 15 5.80 6.72 9.31
N TYR A 16 5.99 5.41 9.21
CA TYR A 16 6.67 4.81 8.06
C TYR A 16 5.93 5.05 6.74
N LEU A 17 4.60 4.97 6.76
CA LEU A 17 3.77 5.13 5.55
C LEU A 17 3.44 6.59 5.24
N ARG A 18 3.67 7.52 6.15
CA ARG A 18 3.29 8.93 5.95
C ARG A 18 3.97 9.55 4.71
N PRO A 19 5.28 9.41 4.50
CA PRO A 19 5.93 9.92 3.29
C PRO A 19 5.64 9.10 2.05
N GLY A 20 5.12 7.90 2.20
CA GLY A 20 4.89 6.95 1.13
C GLY A 20 5.94 5.84 1.11
N ALA A 21 5.51 4.64 0.80
CA ALA A 21 6.39 3.48 0.68
C ALA A 21 5.79 2.45 -0.27
N PRO A 22 6.64 1.64 -0.94
CA PRO A 22 6.17 0.47 -1.67
C PRO A 22 5.65 -0.60 -0.71
N ALA A 23 4.68 -1.36 -1.17
CA ALA A 23 4.13 -2.50 -0.44
C ALA A 23 3.64 -3.56 -1.43
N LEU A 24 3.26 -4.73 -0.92
CA LEU A 24 2.55 -5.73 -1.70
C LEU A 24 1.07 -5.65 -1.35
N MET A 25 0.25 -5.48 -2.37
CA MET A 25 -1.20 -5.53 -2.24
C MET A 25 -1.66 -6.96 -2.49
N LEU A 26 -2.48 -7.48 -1.58
CA LEU A 26 -3.04 -8.82 -1.66
C LEU A 26 -4.56 -8.72 -1.79
N THR A 27 -5.10 -9.38 -2.80
CA THR A 27 -6.55 -9.50 -3.00
C THR A 27 -6.88 -10.96 -3.29
N THR A 28 -8.14 -11.33 -3.10
CA THR A 28 -8.57 -12.73 -3.30
C THR A 28 -9.28 -12.87 -4.62
N GLY A 29 -8.82 -13.80 -5.45
CA GLY A 29 -9.44 -14.13 -6.72
C GLY A 29 -10.77 -14.86 -6.57
N ILE A 30 -11.53 -14.95 -7.67
CA ILE A 30 -12.79 -15.67 -7.69
C ILE A 30 -12.59 -17.17 -7.38
N ASP A 31 -11.41 -17.69 -7.62
CA ASP A 31 -11.01 -19.06 -7.30
C ASP A 31 -10.59 -19.24 -5.84
N ALA A 32 -10.74 -18.21 -5.03
CA ALA A 32 -10.36 -18.13 -3.61
C ALA A 32 -8.83 -18.12 -3.36
N TYR A 33 -8.01 -18.09 -4.40
CA TYR A 33 -6.57 -17.92 -4.23
C TYR A 33 -6.20 -16.44 -4.11
N PRO A 34 -5.25 -16.11 -3.21
CA PRO A 34 -4.75 -14.74 -3.12
C PRO A 34 -3.91 -14.39 -4.36
N THR A 35 -4.00 -13.14 -4.76
CA THR A 35 -3.13 -12.54 -5.77
C THR A 35 -2.32 -11.43 -5.13
N SER A 36 -1.17 -11.09 -5.70
CA SER A 36 -0.35 -10.01 -5.19
C SER A 36 0.12 -9.10 -6.32
N ALA A 37 0.35 -7.84 -5.97
CA ALA A 37 0.93 -6.85 -6.87
C ALA A 37 1.69 -5.81 -6.04
N TYR A 38 2.77 -5.26 -6.60
CA TYR A 38 3.40 -4.09 -6.02
C TYR A 38 2.43 -2.91 -6.06
N THR A 39 2.48 -2.09 -5.04
CA THR A 39 1.73 -0.84 -4.97
C THR A 39 2.50 0.21 -4.18
N TRP A 40 2.00 1.44 -4.23
CA TRP A 40 2.46 2.54 -3.39
C TRP A 40 1.39 2.81 -2.32
N VAL A 41 1.82 3.08 -1.10
CA VAL A 41 0.93 3.27 0.04
C VAL A 41 1.31 4.53 0.79
N VAL A 42 0.30 5.31 1.19
CA VAL A 42 0.45 6.44 2.12
C VAL A 42 -0.56 6.29 3.24
N SER A 43 -0.20 6.67 4.46
CA SER A 43 -1.15 6.79 5.56
C SER A 43 -1.75 8.21 5.57
N LEU A 44 -3.05 8.31 5.84
CA LEU A 44 -3.71 9.60 6.08
C LEU A 44 -3.79 9.90 7.56
N ASP A 45 -4.26 8.93 8.31
CA ASP A 45 -4.36 8.93 9.77
C ASP A 45 -4.22 7.48 10.26
N HIS A 46 -4.50 7.23 11.53
CA HIS A 46 -4.34 5.88 12.08
C HIS A 46 -5.43 4.90 11.65
N LYS A 47 -6.49 5.37 10.98
CA LYS A 47 -7.63 4.56 10.54
C LYS A 47 -7.73 4.41 9.04
N ARG A 48 -7.02 5.22 8.28
CA ARG A 48 -7.15 5.26 6.82
C ARG A 48 -5.79 5.34 6.15
N LEU A 49 -5.68 4.60 5.07
CA LEU A 49 -4.54 4.71 4.17
C LEU A 49 -5.01 4.69 2.71
N ARG A 50 -4.13 5.03 1.81
CA ARG A 50 -4.42 5.04 0.37
C ARG A 50 -3.35 4.26 -0.37
N PHE A 51 -3.76 3.65 -1.47
CA PHE A 51 -2.86 2.85 -2.31
C PHE A 51 -3.30 2.90 -3.77
N GLY A 52 -2.38 2.55 -4.66
CA GLY A 52 -2.63 2.53 -6.09
C GLY A 52 -3.08 1.16 -6.58
N VAL A 53 -3.92 1.14 -7.61
CA VAL A 53 -4.41 -0.09 -8.24
C VAL A 53 -4.34 0.08 -9.75
N ASP A 54 -3.67 -0.84 -10.43
CA ASP A 54 -3.56 -0.81 -11.90
C ASP A 54 -4.93 -1.03 -12.54
N VAL A 55 -5.25 -0.19 -13.52
CA VAL A 55 -6.46 -0.34 -14.31
C VAL A 55 -6.38 -1.63 -15.12
N GLY A 56 -7.43 -2.45 -15.03
CA GLY A 56 -7.56 -3.69 -15.81
C GLY A 56 -6.85 -4.90 -15.24
N GLY A 57 -6.17 -4.76 -14.09
CA GLY A 57 -5.51 -5.89 -13.45
C GLY A 57 -6.43 -6.74 -12.57
N SER A 58 -5.90 -7.85 -12.08
CA SER A 58 -6.65 -8.78 -11.20
C SER A 58 -7.10 -8.11 -9.91
N ALA A 59 -6.26 -7.23 -9.36
CA ALA A 59 -6.60 -6.51 -8.13
C ALA A 59 -7.85 -5.65 -8.31
N MET A 60 -7.97 -4.94 -9.43
CA MET A 60 -9.16 -4.15 -9.72
C MET A 60 -10.42 -5.02 -9.72
N THR A 61 -10.38 -6.13 -10.45
CA THR A 61 -11.51 -7.07 -10.53
C THR A 61 -11.87 -7.63 -9.16
N ASN A 62 -10.87 -8.02 -8.37
CA ASN A 62 -11.08 -8.57 -7.03
C ASN A 62 -11.65 -7.53 -6.07
N LEU A 63 -11.15 -6.30 -6.13
CA LEU A 63 -11.65 -5.20 -5.31
C LEU A 63 -13.09 -4.80 -5.70
N ASP A 64 -13.40 -4.78 -7.00
CA ASP A 64 -14.77 -4.50 -7.45
C ASP A 64 -15.75 -5.54 -6.91
N ARG A 65 -15.32 -6.80 -6.79
CA ARG A 65 -16.17 -7.89 -6.29
C ARG A 65 -16.34 -7.85 -4.77
N SER A 66 -15.28 -7.64 -4.02
CA SER A 66 -15.30 -7.83 -2.56
C SER A 66 -15.07 -6.56 -1.74
N GLY A 67 -14.40 -5.57 -2.27
CA GLY A 67 -13.95 -4.40 -1.52
C GLY A 67 -12.90 -4.71 -0.47
N GLN A 68 -12.32 -5.91 -0.49
CA GLN A 68 -11.37 -6.36 0.54
C GLN A 68 -9.95 -6.43 -0.01
N ALA A 69 -9.01 -5.91 0.77
CA ALA A 69 -7.59 -6.01 0.46
C ALA A 69 -6.77 -6.14 1.73
N SER A 70 -5.58 -6.68 1.56
CA SER A 70 -4.53 -6.63 2.57
C SER A 70 -3.28 -6.00 1.95
N LEU A 71 -2.48 -5.36 2.79
CA LEU A 71 -1.21 -4.77 2.39
C LEU A 71 -0.11 -5.36 3.27
N GLN A 72 0.87 -5.98 2.64
CA GLN A 72 2.06 -6.45 3.32
C GLN A 72 3.10 -5.35 3.30
N ILE A 73 3.37 -4.79 4.47
CA ILE A 73 4.31 -3.67 4.64
C ILE A 73 5.58 -4.22 5.28
N ILE A 74 6.71 -4.03 4.62
CA ILE A 74 8.02 -4.40 5.15
C ILE A 74 8.94 -3.20 5.03
N GLY A 75 9.29 -2.62 6.16
CA GLY A 75 10.22 -1.51 6.25
C GLY A 75 11.52 -1.94 6.93
N PRO A 76 12.46 -1.01 7.07
CA PRO A 76 13.73 -1.30 7.76
C PRO A 76 13.52 -1.49 9.26
N GLY A 77 14.36 -2.30 9.87
CA GLY A 77 14.31 -2.56 11.31
C GLY A 77 13.19 -3.52 11.66
N ASP A 78 12.25 -3.07 12.47
CA ASP A 78 11.15 -3.90 12.98
C ASP A 78 9.78 -3.54 12.37
N VAL A 79 9.77 -2.86 11.25
CA VAL A 79 8.53 -2.54 10.52
C VAL A 79 8.14 -3.73 9.64
N SER A 80 7.25 -4.57 10.14
CA SER A 80 6.71 -5.71 9.42
C SER A 80 5.26 -5.91 9.83
N TYR A 81 4.32 -5.56 8.94
CA TYR A 81 2.90 -5.55 9.24
C TYR A 81 2.07 -6.08 8.09
N LEU A 82 1.02 -6.81 8.44
CA LEU A 82 -0.06 -7.11 7.50
C LEU A 82 -1.27 -6.27 7.89
N VAL A 83 -1.65 -5.35 7.02
CA VAL A 83 -2.81 -4.48 7.22
C VAL A 83 -3.95 -4.97 6.36
N LYS A 84 -5.13 -5.08 6.93
CA LYS A 84 -6.33 -5.46 6.17
C LYS A 84 -7.44 -4.44 6.39
N GLY A 85 -8.30 -4.30 5.39
CA GLY A 85 -9.43 -3.40 5.50
C GLY A 85 -10.35 -3.42 4.30
N ARG A 86 -11.37 -2.59 4.36
CA ARG A 86 -12.29 -2.34 3.25
C ARG A 86 -11.78 -1.18 2.44
N SER A 87 -11.83 -1.34 1.13
CA SER A 87 -11.23 -0.39 0.20
C SER A 87 -12.24 0.04 -0.85
N ARG A 88 -12.18 1.30 -1.22
CA ARG A 88 -13.02 1.89 -2.26
C ARG A 88 -12.19 2.77 -3.18
N ARG A 89 -12.55 2.81 -4.44
CA ARG A 89 -11.93 3.73 -5.39
C ARG A 89 -12.40 5.14 -5.11
N ILE A 90 -11.46 6.07 -4.96
CA ILE A 90 -11.75 7.49 -4.72
C ILE A 90 -11.34 8.39 -5.87
N LYS A 91 -10.47 7.89 -6.76
CA LYS A 91 -10.05 8.64 -7.95
C LYS A 91 -9.78 7.67 -9.09
N GLU A 92 -10.25 8.00 -10.28
CA GLU A 92 -10.10 7.14 -11.46
C GLU A 92 -8.64 7.02 -11.93
N ARG A 93 -7.82 8.02 -11.65
CA ARG A 93 -6.43 8.04 -12.08
C ARG A 93 -5.60 8.94 -11.17
N ILE A 94 -4.44 8.46 -10.78
CA ILE A 94 -3.41 9.27 -10.16
C ILE A 94 -2.70 10.01 -11.30
N ASP A 95 -2.87 11.32 -11.38
CA ASP A 95 -2.36 12.11 -12.50
C ASP A 95 -0.84 12.05 -12.61
N ALA A 96 -0.16 12.11 -11.48
CA ALA A 96 1.30 12.08 -11.42
C ALA A 96 1.92 10.76 -11.91
N SER A 97 1.13 9.68 -12.00
CA SER A 97 1.63 8.38 -12.46
C SER A 97 1.67 8.24 -13.99
N ALA A 98 1.12 9.20 -14.73
CA ALA A 98 1.10 9.13 -16.19
C ALA A 98 2.51 8.87 -16.76
N PRO A 99 2.64 8.06 -17.83
CA PRO A 99 1.57 7.47 -18.65
C PRO A 99 0.91 6.20 -18.09
N ALA A 100 1.35 5.70 -16.92
CA ALA A 100 0.70 4.55 -16.30
C ALA A 100 -0.73 4.91 -15.86
N SER A 101 -1.65 3.94 -15.97
CA SER A 101 -3.04 4.11 -15.54
C SER A 101 -3.23 3.43 -14.20
N ILE A 102 -3.13 4.22 -13.14
CA ILE A 102 -3.23 3.75 -11.75
C ILE A 102 -4.36 4.51 -11.06
N MET A 103 -5.32 3.76 -10.54
CA MET A 103 -6.43 4.31 -9.75
C MET A 103 -6.00 4.52 -8.30
N LEU A 104 -6.66 5.46 -7.64
CA LEU A 104 -6.44 5.70 -6.21
C LEU A 104 -7.57 5.07 -5.40
N TYR A 105 -7.20 4.20 -4.47
CA TYR A 105 -8.10 3.57 -3.51
C TYR A 105 -7.81 4.06 -2.10
N GLU A 106 -8.85 4.11 -1.29
CA GLU A 106 -8.74 4.39 0.14
C GLU A 106 -9.23 3.19 0.93
N MET A 107 -8.46 2.81 1.94
CA MET A 107 -8.78 1.69 2.84
C MET A 107 -9.17 2.22 4.21
N ASP A 108 -10.32 1.77 4.70
CA ASP A 108 -10.65 1.85 6.12
C ASP A 108 -10.00 0.64 6.81
N VAL A 109 -9.03 0.91 7.67
CA VAL A 109 -8.24 -0.12 8.33
C VAL A 109 -9.12 -0.88 9.31
N MET A 110 -9.15 -2.19 9.20
CA MET A 110 -9.85 -3.10 10.12
C MET A 110 -8.89 -3.78 11.08
N GLY A 111 -7.66 -3.97 10.68
CA GLY A 111 -6.65 -4.59 11.52
C GLY A 111 -5.24 -4.41 10.96
N ALA A 112 -4.30 -4.21 11.86
CA ALA A 112 -2.88 -4.20 11.56
C ALA A 112 -2.20 -5.24 12.45
N LYS A 113 -1.64 -6.27 11.81
CA LYS A 113 -0.97 -7.36 12.51
C LYS A 113 0.52 -7.11 12.51
N ASP A 114 1.10 -6.98 13.70
CA ASP A 114 2.55 -6.91 13.86
C ASP A 114 3.15 -8.31 13.61
N GLN A 115 4.03 -8.39 12.63
CA GLN A 115 4.70 -9.65 12.24
C GLN A 115 6.19 -9.62 12.57
N SER A 116 6.64 -8.61 13.31
CA SER A 116 8.05 -8.50 13.68
C SER A 116 8.45 -9.60 14.67
N TRP A 117 9.74 -9.93 14.66
CA TRP A 117 10.33 -10.89 15.57
C TRP A 117 11.37 -10.19 16.43
N THR A 118 11.34 -10.48 17.73
CA THR A 118 12.31 -9.91 18.66
C THR A 118 13.75 -10.22 18.23
N GLY A 119 14.56 -9.17 18.12
CA GLY A 119 15.96 -9.29 17.73
C GLY A 119 16.21 -9.48 16.24
N VAL A 120 15.15 -9.49 15.42
CA VAL A 120 15.26 -9.64 13.97
C VAL A 120 14.95 -8.31 13.31
N SER A 121 15.82 -7.89 12.39
CA SER A 121 15.61 -6.71 11.55
C SER A 121 15.32 -7.13 10.12
N THR A 122 14.38 -6.44 9.50
CA THR A 122 14.09 -6.60 8.07
C THR A 122 14.75 -5.47 7.27
N THR A 123 14.94 -5.72 5.98
CA THR A 123 15.25 -4.65 5.03
C THR A 123 13.95 -4.23 4.36
N ALA A 124 13.88 -2.96 3.93
CA ALA A 124 12.68 -2.45 3.28
C ALA A 124 12.39 -3.22 1.99
N LEU A 125 11.10 -3.45 1.74
CA LEU A 125 10.64 -3.93 0.44
C LEU A 125 10.86 -2.81 -0.57
N MET A 126 11.78 -3.02 -1.49
CA MET A 126 12.19 -2.01 -2.46
C MET A 126 12.38 -2.64 -3.83
N TYR A 127 12.42 -1.80 -4.84
CA TYR A 127 12.79 -2.13 -6.21
C TYR A 127 13.71 -1.03 -6.74
N GLU A 128 14.38 -1.31 -7.83
CA GLU A 128 15.30 -0.34 -8.45
C GLU A 128 14.81 0.03 -9.84
N TRP A 129 14.78 1.33 -10.09
CA TRP A 129 14.58 1.84 -11.45
C TRP A 129 15.87 1.71 -12.25
N PRO A 130 15.79 1.54 -13.59
CA PRO A 130 16.98 1.59 -14.43
C PRO A 130 17.82 2.85 -14.17
N ALA A 131 19.14 2.71 -14.16
CA ALA A 131 20.03 3.80 -13.73
C ALA A 131 19.77 5.12 -14.49
N GLU A 132 19.54 5.04 -15.82
CA GLU A 132 19.30 6.21 -16.67
C GLU A 132 17.95 6.88 -16.42
N GLN A 133 17.01 6.21 -15.75
CA GLN A 133 15.67 6.72 -15.44
C GLN A 133 15.48 7.01 -13.97
N ARG A 134 16.44 6.62 -13.12
CA ARG A 134 16.25 6.61 -11.66
C ARG A 134 15.80 7.95 -11.11
N GLU A 135 16.50 9.02 -11.47
CA GLU A 135 16.20 10.35 -10.94
C GLU A 135 14.77 10.78 -11.31
N ALA A 136 14.40 10.62 -12.59
CA ALA A 136 13.06 10.99 -13.05
C ALA A 136 11.98 10.15 -12.39
N MET A 137 12.22 8.84 -12.20
CA MET A 137 11.25 7.94 -11.59
C MET A 137 11.08 8.21 -10.09
N LEU A 138 12.16 8.54 -9.38
CA LEU A 138 12.05 8.93 -7.97
C LEU A 138 11.29 10.24 -7.79
N MET A 139 11.48 11.20 -8.69
CA MET A 139 10.70 12.43 -8.69
C MET A 139 9.21 12.15 -8.97
N MET A 140 8.92 11.27 -9.92
CA MET A 140 7.55 10.84 -10.22
C MET A 140 6.91 10.19 -8.99
N GLU A 141 7.62 9.29 -8.31
CA GLU A 141 7.10 8.64 -7.10
C GLU A 141 6.77 9.65 -6.00
N GLN A 142 7.63 10.63 -5.78
CA GLN A 142 7.35 11.68 -4.78
C GLN A 142 6.10 12.48 -5.14
N ALA A 143 5.90 12.80 -6.42
CA ALA A 143 4.70 13.48 -6.88
C ALA A 143 3.45 12.61 -6.71
N VAL A 144 3.57 11.31 -6.97
CA VAL A 144 2.47 10.35 -6.75
C VAL A 144 2.10 10.29 -5.27
N TYR A 145 3.07 10.15 -4.38
CA TYR A 145 2.81 10.11 -2.94
C TYR A 145 2.14 11.40 -2.44
N ALA A 146 2.59 12.54 -2.93
CA ALA A 146 1.98 13.83 -2.58
C ALA A 146 0.51 13.90 -3.05
N GLU A 147 0.23 13.51 -4.28
CA GLU A 147 -1.13 13.48 -4.81
C GLU A 147 -2.02 12.53 -4.02
N MET A 148 -1.51 11.35 -3.68
CA MET A 148 -2.24 10.36 -2.89
C MET A 148 -2.62 10.89 -1.51
N ARG A 149 -1.71 11.61 -0.83
CA ARG A 149 -1.99 12.20 0.49
C ARG A 149 -2.97 13.35 0.41
N ASP A 150 -2.81 14.22 -0.60
CA ASP A 150 -3.46 15.52 -0.63
C ASP A 150 -4.79 15.52 -1.36
N PHE A 151 -5.11 14.46 -2.09
CA PHE A 151 -6.36 14.40 -2.83
C PHE A 151 -7.56 14.49 -1.89
N ALA A 152 -8.44 15.47 -2.14
CA ALA A 152 -9.69 15.63 -1.41
C ALA A 152 -10.77 14.74 -2.02
N ALA A 153 -11.10 13.68 -1.32
CA ALA A 153 -12.13 12.74 -1.75
C ALA A 153 -13.53 13.24 -1.41
#